data_563041f2ee652e0c831a1a0cfdedfb0e
#
_entry.id   563041f2ee652e0c831a1a0cfdedfb0e
#
_cell.length_a   1.000
_cell.length_b   1.000
_cell.length_c   1.000
_cell.angle_alpha   90.00
_cell.angle_beta   90.00
_cell.angle_gamma   90.00
#
_symmetry.space_group_name_H-M   'P 1'
#
loop_
_entity.id
_entity.type
_entity.pdbx_description
1 polymer ?
#
loop_
_entity_poly.entity_id
_entity_poly.type
_entity_poly.pdbx_seq_one_letter_code
_entity_poly.pdbx_strand_id
1 'polypeptide(L)'
;MRVIEGGVCAALGFTANGVHCGIRKNHSKKDLALIFSSVPASAAAVYTTNLVKGAPLTVTKKHIADGYAQAVICNSGNANTCNANGIEIAEAMADLVAKELNIKADDVIVASTGVIGQPLSIDPIAAGLPGLAAGLSVNGGKAAAEGIMTTDTVMKEVAVEFTVGGKPCRIGGIAKGSGMIHPNMATMLVFLTTDCAIAPDMLQKALSGDIANTFNMISVDGDTSTNDMVSVLANGLAGNEIITTEGEDITAFMKALNTDTIALCRKIAGDGEGATKLLECKVSGAADLSTAKTVAKSVICSSLLKAAMFGADANWGRVLCAIGYSGANVDVNKVDVSFRSAAGMIEVCKNGAGVEFSEETAKTVLLEKEIEILVGLNSGEAEATAWGCDLTYDYVKINGDYRT
;
A
#
# COMPACT_ATOMS: atom_id res chain seq x y z
N MET A 1 -11.25 -19.28 -2.48
CA MET A 1 -10.28 -18.20 -2.66
C MET A 1 -8.87 -18.78 -2.61
N ARG A 2 -7.99 -18.39 -3.54
CA ARG A 2 -6.59 -18.82 -3.61
C ARG A 2 -5.70 -17.69 -4.14
N VAL A 3 -4.47 -17.62 -3.66
CA VAL A 3 -3.45 -16.71 -4.21
C VAL A 3 -2.98 -17.28 -5.57
N ILE A 4 -2.83 -16.40 -6.56
CA ILE A 4 -2.38 -16.70 -7.91
C ILE A 4 -1.27 -15.72 -8.32
N GLU A 5 -0.61 -15.96 -9.45
CA GLU A 5 0.34 -15.03 -10.05
C GLU A 5 -0.36 -14.02 -10.99
N GLY A 6 0.34 -12.93 -11.34
CA GLY A 6 -0.07 -12.02 -12.41
C GLY A 6 -0.28 -10.56 -11.99
N GLY A 7 -0.31 -10.25 -10.68
CA GLY A 7 -0.49 -8.87 -10.22
C GLY A 7 -1.66 -8.19 -10.91
N VAL A 8 -1.49 -6.96 -11.41
CA VAL A 8 -2.55 -6.20 -12.12
C VAL A 8 -3.02 -6.84 -13.45
N CYS A 9 -2.31 -7.81 -13.97
CA CYS A 9 -2.70 -8.52 -15.18
C CYS A 9 -3.39 -9.88 -14.92
N ALA A 10 -3.62 -10.25 -13.65
CA ALA A 10 -4.30 -11.48 -13.28
C ALA A 10 -5.79 -11.47 -13.67
N ALA A 11 -6.43 -10.31 -13.55
CA ALA A 11 -7.82 -10.10 -13.92
C ALA A 11 -7.98 -10.05 -15.46
N LEU A 12 -9.07 -10.61 -15.98
CA LEU A 12 -9.35 -10.66 -17.42
C LEU A 12 -9.42 -9.25 -18.02
N GLY A 13 -8.88 -9.10 -19.24
CA GLY A 13 -8.96 -7.86 -20.01
C GLY A 13 -8.00 -6.76 -19.57
N PHE A 14 -7.13 -7.00 -18.57
CA PHE A 14 -6.08 -6.07 -18.19
C PHE A 14 -4.74 -6.43 -18.82
N THR A 15 -4.07 -5.40 -19.33
CA THR A 15 -2.70 -5.45 -19.82
C THR A 15 -1.88 -4.36 -19.15
N ALA A 16 -0.58 -4.55 -19.06
CA ALA A 16 0.31 -3.56 -18.46
C ALA A 16 1.67 -3.56 -19.16
N ASN A 17 2.45 -2.51 -18.94
CA ASN A 17 3.84 -2.41 -19.33
C ASN A 17 4.56 -1.37 -18.48
N GLY A 18 5.89 -1.38 -18.50
CA GLY A 18 6.75 -0.38 -17.91
C GLY A 18 8.03 -0.21 -18.72
N VAL A 19 8.45 1.02 -18.91
CA VAL A 19 9.66 1.39 -19.68
C VAL A 19 10.50 2.40 -18.93
N HIS A 20 11.75 2.59 -19.39
CA HIS A 20 12.54 3.78 -19.08
C HIS A 20 12.30 4.80 -20.18
N CYS A 21 11.79 5.99 -19.82
CA CYS A 21 11.57 7.08 -20.77
C CYS A 21 12.52 8.28 -20.58
N GLY A 22 13.32 8.28 -19.52
CA GLY A 22 14.35 9.31 -19.29
C GLY A 22 13.98 10.37 -18.25
N ILE A 23 12.96 10.14 -17.41
CA ILE A 23 12.69 10.97 -16.23
C ILE A 23 13.82 10.79 -15.22
N ARG A 24 14.27 9.55 -15.04
CA ARG A 24 15.43 9.21 -14.20
C ARG A 24 16.72 9.21 -15.02
N LYS A 25 17.79 9.67 -14.39
CA LYS A 25 19.15 9.57 -14.97
C LYS A 25 19.67 8.13 -15.04
N ASN A 26 19.18 7.25 -14.19
CA ASN A 26 19.60 5.85 -14.15
C ASN A 26 18.83 5.03 -15.20
N HIS A 27 19.48 4.76 -16.33
CA HIS A 27 18.93 4.01 -17.46
C HIS A 27 18.61 2.53 -17.16
N SER A 28 19.11 1.97 -16.06
CA SER A 28 18.80 0.59 -15.68
C SER A 28 17.46 0.43 -14.98
N LYS A 29 16.83 1.54 -14.56
CA LYS A 29 15.53 1.55 -13.88
C LYS A 29 14.45 2.07 -14.79
N LYS A 30 13.31 1.40 -14.81
CA LYS A 30 12.08 1.91 -15.45
C LYS A 30 11.55 3.10 -14.66
N ASP A 31 10.88 4.03 -15.35
CA ASP A 31 10.37 5.26 -14.76
C ASP A 31 8.99 5.69 -15.28
N LEU A 32 8.38 4.86 -16.14
CA LEU A 32 7.02 5.07 -16.65
C LEU A 32 6.29 3.73 -16.73
N ALA A 33 5.08 3.67 -16.21
CA ALA A 33 4.21 2.49 -16.20
C ALA A 33 2.83 2.83 -16.75
N LEU A 34 2.21 1.87 -17.45
CA LEU A 34 0.86 1.95 -17.98
C LEU A 34 0.12 0.64 -17.69
N ILE A 35 -1.11 0.77 -17.16
CA ILE A 35 -2.06 -0.31 -16.98
C ILE A 35 -3.29 0.05 -17.82
N PHE A 36 -3.82 -0.89 -18.58
CA PHE A 36 -4.93 -0.67 -19.48
C PHE A 36 -5.97 -1.77 -19.39
N SER A 37 -7.24 -1.37 -19.34
CA SER A 37 -8.39 -2.27 -19.47
C SER A 37 -8.94 -2.23 -20.90
N SER A 38 -9.21 -3.39 -21.46
CA SER A 38 -9.78 -3.54 -22.82
C SER A 38 -11.19 -2.95 -22.96
N VAL A 39 -11.87 -2.72 -21.85
CA VAL A 39 -13.21 -2.10 -21.76
C VAL A 39 -13.25 -1.06 -20.64
N PRO A 40 -14.17 -0.09 -20.65
CA PRO A 40 -14.39 0.81 -19.54
C PRO A 40 -14.62 0.05 -18.23
N ALA A 41 -14.06 0.52 -17.13
CA ALA A 41 -14.12 -0.13 -15.83
C ALA A 41 -14.73 0.82 -14.79
N SER A 42 -15.51 0.29 -13.84
CA SER A 42 -15.82 1.02 -12.62
C SER A 42 -14.53 1.36 -11.92
N ALA A 43 -14.40 2.59 -11.44
CA ALA A 43 -13.20 3.11 -10.81
C ALA A 43 -13.50 3.68 -9.43
N ALA A 44 -12.60 3.42 -8.48
CA ALA A 44 -12.60 4.04 -7.17
C ALA A 44 -11.17 4.37 -6.73
N ALA A 45 -11.01 5.43 -5.95
CA ALA A 45 -9.72 5.77 -5.39
C ALA A 45 -9.82 6.44 -4.03
N VAL A 46 -8.77 6.28 -3.22
CA VAL A 46 -8.52 7.05 -2.00
C VAL A 46 -7.17 7.75 -2.10
N TYR A 47 -7.06 8.89 -1.44
CA TYR A 47 -5.95 9.82 -1.61
C TYR A 47 -5.39 10.25 -0.26
N THR A 48 -4.13 10.71 -0.25
CA THR A 48 -3.51 11.31 0.94
C THR A 48 -4.33 12.47 1.53
N THR A 49 -4.33 12.56 2.85
CA THR A 49 -4.88 13.71 3.59
C THR A 49 -3.85 14.82 3.80
N ASN A 50 -2.59 14.63 3.36
CA ASN A 50 -1.58 15.68 3.42
C ASN A 50 -2.10 16.94 2.72
N LEU A 51 -1.91 18.10 3.34
CA LEU A 51 -2.34 19.37 2.77
C LEU A 51 -1.50 19.77 1.54
N VAL A 52 -0.22 19.35 1.52
CA VAL A 52 0.64 19.45 0.34
C VAL A 52 0.36 18.25 -0.55
N LYS A 53 -0.33 18.47 -1.66
CA LYS A 53 -0.78 17.40 -2.57
C LYS A 53 -0.09 17.49 -3.93
N GLY A 54 0.29 16.36 -4.46
CA GLY A 54 0.76 16.24 -5.84
C GLY A 54 -0.36 16.58 -6.84
N ALA A 55 -0.02 17.28 -7.89
CA ALA A 55 -0.94 17.67 -8.95
C ALA A 55 -1.71 16.47 -9.58
N PRO A 56 -1.11 15.29 -9.79
CA PRO A 56 -1.81 14.12 -10.31
C PRO A 56 -3.04 13.71 -9.50
N LEU A 57 -3.03 13.90 -8.18
CA LEU A 57 -4.19 13.56 -7.34
C LEU A 57 -5.40 14.43 -7.64
N THR A 58 -5.19 15.72 -7.91
CA THR A 58 -6.25 16.66 -8.28
C THR A 58 -6.86 16.31 -9.63
N VAL A 59 -6.02 15.99 -10.61
CA VAL A 59 -6.44 15.58 -11.95
C VAL A 59 -7.20 14.25 -11.89
N THR A 60 -6.63 13.23 -11.28
CA THR A 60 -7.29 11.92 -11.13
C THR A 60 -8.64 12.01 -10.43
N LYS A 61 -8.72 12.79 -9.34
CA LYS A 61 -10.00 12.99 -8.61
C LYS A 61 -11.08 13.61 -9.49
N LYS A 62 -10.71 14.52 -10.39
CA LYS A 62 -11.62 15.13 -11.37
C LYS A 62 -12.03 14.10 -12.43
N HIS A 63 -11.07 13.38 -12.99
CA HIS A 63 -11.30 12.41 -14.07
C HIS A 63 -12.27 11.30 -13.66
N ILE A 64 -12.03 10.64 -12.52
CA ILE A 64 -12.89 9.52 -12.08
C ILE A 64 -14.10 9.98 -11.24
N ALA A 65 -14.51 11.24 -11.35
CA ALA A 65 -15.66 11.75 -10.58
C ALA A 65 -17.00 11.10 -10.99
N ASP A 66 -17.09 10.58 -12.21
CA ASP A 66 -18.23 9.81 -12.72
C ASP A 66 -18.19 8.32 -12.30
N GLY A 67 -17.10 7.89 -11.67
CA GLY A 67 -16.91 6.51 -11.21
C GLY A 67 -16.36 5.55 -12.26
N TYR A 68 -15.79 6.05 -13.38
CA TYR A 68 -15.24 5.21 -14.44
C TYR A 68 -13.81 5.61 -14.80
N ALA A 69 -13.03 4.61 -15.28
CA ALA A 69 -11.74 4.81 -15.91
C ALA A 69 -11.38 3.60 -16.76
N GLN A 70 -10.34 3.73 -17.60
CA GLN A 70 -9.90 2.64 -18.49
C GLN A 70 -8.38 2.46 -18.47
N ALA A 71 -7.62 3.44 -18.03
CA ALA A 71 -6.18 3.35 -17.97
C ALA A 71 -5.61 3.98 -16.68
N VAL A 72 -4.41 3.55 -16.30
CA VAL A 72 -3.59 4.18 -15.27
C VAL A 72 -2.21 4.45 -15.85
N ILE A 73 -1.77 5.71 -15.84
CA ILE A 73 -0.38 6.08 -16.14
C ILE A 73 0.32 6.57 -14.87
N CYS A 74 1.52 6.06 -14.62
CA CYS A 74 2.31 6.44 -13.47
C CYS A 74 3.75 6.69 -13.88
N ASN A 75 4.30 7.86 -13.54
CA ASN A 75 5.73 8.09 -13.62
C ASN A 75 6.39 7.97 -12.25
N SER A 76 7.64 7.52 -12.22
CA SER A 76 8.50 7.52 -11.05
C SER A 76 9.79 8.30 -11.32
N GLY A 77 10.35 8.93 -10.25
CA GLY A 77 11.51 9.81 -10.34
C GLY A 77 11.19 11.29 -10.09
N ASN A 78 9.96 11.72 -10.35
CA ASN A 78 9.47 13.07 -10.06
C ASN A 78 8.03 13.00 -9.54
N ALA A 79 7.78 13.59 -8.39
CA ALA A 79 6.48 13.56 -7.72
C ALA A 79 5.42 14.47 -8.36
N ASN A 80 5.83 15.39 -9.22
CA ASN A 80 4.96 16.45 -9.73
C ASN A 80 4.18 17.17 -8.61
N THR A 81 4.89 17.47 -7.54
CA THR A 81 4.39 18.16 -6.33
C THR A 81 5.15 19.45 -6.13
N CYS A 82 4.46 20.53 -5.74
CA CYS A 82 4.98 21.88 -5.58
C CYS A 82 5.54 22.47 -6.88
N ASN A 83 4.99 22.07 -8.02
CA ASN A 83 5.35 22.60 -9.35
C ASN A 83 4.28 23.57 -9.82
N ALA A 84 4.71 24.73 -10.38
CA ALA A 84 3.80 25.77 -10.85
C ALA A 84 2.85 25.28 -11.97
N ASN A 85 3.34 24.39 -12.85
CA ASN A 85 2.60 23.81 -13.98
C ASN A 85 2.19 22.36 -13.74
N GLY A 86 2.14 21.90 -12.49
CA GLY A 86 1.91 20.50 -12.16
C GLY A 86 0.61 19.94 -12.72
N ILE A 87 -0.48 20.70 -12.64
CA ILE A 87 -1.78 20.31 -13.20
C ILE A 87 -1.71 20.18 -14.73
N GLU A 88 -1.10 21.13 -15.42
CA GLU A 88 -0.95 21.11 -16.88
C GLU A 88 -0.18 19.87 -17.33
N ILE A 89 0.89 19.51 -16.63
CA ILE A 89 1.66 18.30 -16.94
C ILE A 89 0.84 17.02 -16.66
N ALA A 90 0.09 16.96 -15.57
CA ALA A 90 -0.73 15.78 -15.25
C ALA A 90 -1.88 15.60 -16.26
N GLU A 91 -2.55 16.69 -16.68
CA GLU A 91 -3.55 16.65 -17.76
C GLU A 91 -2.89 16.22 -19.11
N ALA A 92 -1.72 16.76 -19.44
CA ALA A 92 -1.00 16.37 -20.65
C ALA A 92 -0.61 14.87 -20.65
N MET A 93 -0.28 14.30 -19.51
CA MET A 93 -0.05 12.85 -19.40
C MET A 93 -1.32 12.06 -19.76
N ALA A 94 -2.49 12.49 -19.28
CA ALA A 94 -3.77 11.86 -19.61
C ALA A 94 -4.11 12.00 -21.09
N ASP A 95 -3.95 13.19 -21.67
CA ASP A 95 -4.18 13.47 -23.09
C ASP A 95 -3.32 12.60 -23.99
N LEU A 96 -2.05 12.41 -23.66
CA LEU A 96 -1.13 11.56 -24.41
C LEU A 96 -1.60 10.11 -24.41
N VAL A 97 -2.00 9.56 -23.23
CA VAL A 97 -2.53 8.20 -23.11
C VAL A 97 -3.83 8.06 -23.87
N ALA A 98 -4.75 9.02 -23.72
CA ALA A 98 -6.02 9.03 -24.39
C ALA A 98 -5.89 8.96 -25.93
N LYS A 99 -4.98 9.76 -26.46
CA LYS A 99 -4.66 9.76 -27.91
C LYS A 99 -4.06 8.42 -28.35
N GLU A 100 -3.10 7.89 -27.60
CA GLU A 100 -2.38 6.66 -27.98
C GLU A 100 -3.30 5.41 -27.93
N LEU A 101 -4.18 5.34 -26.92
CA LEU A 101 -5.08 4.20 -26.72
C LEU A 101 -6.48 4.40 -27.31
N ASN A 102 -6.75 5.57 -27.90
CA ASN A 102 -8.07 5.94 -28.43
C ASN A 102 -9.21 5.82 -27.40
N ILE A 103 -8.98 6.40 -26.23
CA ILE A 103 -9.93 6.52 -25.11
C ILE A 103 -10.12 7.98 -24.74
N LYS A 104 -10.97 8.31 -23.76
CA LYS A 104 -11.11 9.69 -23.27
C LYS A 104 -10.00 10.01 -22.26
N ALA A 105 -9.57 11.27 -22.20
CA ALA A 105 -8.61 11.71 -21.21
C ALA A 105 -9.16 11.59 -19.78
N ASP A 106 -10.46 11.86 -19.58
CA ASP A 106 -11.15 11.70 -18.30
C ASP A 106 -11.23 10.23 -17.83
N ASP A 107 -10.99 9.25 -18.71
CA ASP A 107 -10.93 7.83 -18.37
C ASP A 107 -9.50 7.38 -17.95
N VAL A 108 -8.57 8.33 -17.74
CA VAL A 108 -7.18 8.06 -17.36
C VAL A 108 -6.89 8.51 -15.93
N ILE A 109 -6.48 7.56 -15.10
CA ILE A 109 -5.90 7.80 -13.77
C ILE A 109 -4.43 8.19 -13.96
N VAL A 110 -4.04 9.34 -13.40
CA VAL A 110 -2.66 9.84 -13.45
C VAL A 110 -2.02 9.78 -12.07
N ALA A 111 -0.81 9.24 -12.00
CA ALA A 111 -0.01 9.17 -10.79
C ALA A 111 1.44 9.57 -11.03
N SER A 112 2.09 10.09 -10.02
CA SER A 112 3.52 10.43 -10.03
C SER A 112 4.13 10.16 -8.67
N THR A 113 5.41 9.78 -8.64
CA THR A 113 6.18 9.59 -7.41
C THR A 113 7.65 9.91 -7.64
N GLY A 114 8.37 10.33 -6.59
CA GLY A 114 9.79 10.67 -6.63
C GLY A 114 10.08 12.01 -5.96
N VAL A 115 11.00 12.78 -6.54
CA VAL A 115 11.46 14.04 -5.94
C VAL A 115 10.38 15.12 -6.00
N ILE A 116 10.22 15.85 -4.89
CA ILE A 116 9.30 16.98 -4.72
C ILE A 116 10.01 18.29 -5.11
N GLY A 117 9.26 19.24 -5.69
CA GLY A 117 9.75 20.61 -5.97
C GLY A 117 10.70 20.72 -7.17
N GLN A 118 10.78 19.68 -8.01
CA GLN A 118 11.51 19.74 -9.28
C GLN A 118 10.51 19.81 -10.44
N PRO A 119 10.72 20.69 -11.45
CA PRO A 119 9.89 20.70 -12.64
C PRO A 119 9.91 19.34 -13.35
N LEU A 120 8.72 18.86 -13.73
CA LEU A 120 8.56 17.67 -14.57
C LEU A 120 8.37 18.12 -16.02
N SER A 121 9.21 17.64 -16.96
CA SER A 121 8.98 17.81 -18.39
C SER A 121 8.06 16.72 -18.91
N ILE A 122 7.15 17.09 -19.80
CA ILE A 122 6.28 16.14 -20.52
C ILE A 122 7.04 15.42 -21.65
N ASP A 123 8.14 15.97 -22.15
CA ASP A 123 8.83 15.47 -23.35
C ASP A 123 9.33 14.01 -23.21
N PRO A 124 9.97 13.58 -22.12
CA PRO A 124 10.37 12.19 -21.95
C PRO A 124 9.17 11.24 -21.95
N ILE A 125 8.06 11.66 -21.34
CA ILE A 125 6.82 10.87 -21.27
C ILE A 125 6.23 10.73 -22.67
N ALA A 126 6.12 11.83 -23.41
CA ALA A 126 5.62 11.84 -24.78
C ALA A 126 6.47 10.96 -25.71
N ALA A 127 7.80 11.00 -25.55
CA ALA A 127 8.72 10.17 -26.34
C ALA A 127 8.63 8.67 -25.99
N GLY A 128 8.42 8.33 -24.70
CA GLY A 128 8.37 6.95 -24.24
C GLY A 128 7.00 6.27 -24.44
N LEU A 129 5.92 7.05 -24.52
CA LEU A 129 4.56 6.51 -24.50
C LEU A 129 4.23 5.58 -25.70
N PRO A 130 4.61 5.86 -26.95
CA PRO A 130 4.32 4.93 -28.05
C PRO A 130 4.92 3.53 -27.83
N GLY A 131 6.16 3.46 -27.32
CA GLY A 131 6.81 2.19 -26.99
C GLY A 131 6.17 1.50 -25.76
N LEU A 132 5.74 2.29 -24.78
CA LEU A 132 5.03 1.80 -23.62
C LEU A 132 3.69 1.17 -24.00
N ALA A 133 2.91 1.84 -24.82
CA ALA A 133 1.61 1.37 -25.28
C ALA A 133 1.72 0.13 -26.23
N ALA A 134 2.65 0.15 -27.17
CA ALA A 134 2.91 -0.97 -28.07
C ALA A 134 3.37 -2.25 -27.33
N GLY A 135 3.98 -2.10 -26.16
CA GLY A 135 4.43 -3.20 -25.31
C GLY A 135 3.41 -3.68 -24.28
N LEU A 136 2.17 -3.16 -24.28
CA LEU A 136 1.11 -3.65 -23.38
C LEU A 136 0.85 -5.14 -23.56
N SER A 137 0.89 -5.88 -22.46
CA SER A 137 0.78 -7.34 -22.47
C SER A 137 0.10 -7.86 -21.20
N VAL A 138 -0.56 -9.00 -21.30
CA VAL A 138 -1.09 -9.76 -20.15
C VAL A 138 0.02 -10.25 -19.20
N ASN A 139 1.27 -10.24 -19.65
CA ASN A 139 2.45 -10.59 -18.86
C ASN A 139 3.23 -9.35 -18.40
N GLY A 140 2.71 -8.15 -18.64
CA GLY A 140 3.40 -6.89 -18.37
C GLY A 140 3.33 -6.38 -16.93
N GLY A 141 2.63 -7.08 -16.02
CA GLY A 141 2.44 -6.67 -14.64
C GLY A 141 3.76 -6.38 -13.91
N LYS A 142 4.76 -7.27 -14.05
CA LYS A 142 6.09 -7.06 -13.46
C LYS A 142 6.79 -5.82 -14.01
N ALA A 143 6.69 -5.57 -15.31
CA ALA A 143 7.28 -4.40 -15.93
C ALA A 143 6.64 -3.10 -15.41
N ALA A 144 5.32 -3.09 -15.23
CA ALA A 144 4.61 -1.96 -14.62
C ALA A 144 5.00 -1.79 -13.15
N ALA A 145 5.09 -2.88 -12.36
CA ALA A 145 5.52 -2.83 -10.97
C ALA A 145 6.93 -2.21 -10.83
N GLU A 146 7.89 -2.59 -11.69
CA GLU A 146 9.21 -1.95 -11.74
C GLU A 146 9.13 -0.46 -12.10
N GLY A 147 8.24 -0.08 -13.03
CA GLY A 147 8.09 1.29 -13.53
C GLY A 147 7.59 2.29 -12.47
N ILE A 148 6.92 1.81 -11.41
CA ILE A 148 6.43 2.66 -10.31
C ILE A 148 7.37 2.72 -9.11
N MET A 149 8.37 1.84 -9.00
CA MET A 149 9.30 1.79 -7.87
C MET A 149 10.16 3.06 -7.75
N THR A 150 10.54 3.40 -6.52
CA THR A 150 11.50 4.49 -6.24
C THR A 150 12.73 3.95 -5.49
N THR A 151 12.69 3.94 -4.18
CA THR A 151 13.72 3.36 -3.28
C THR A 151 13.45 1.90 -2.96
N ASP A 152 12.33 1.36 -3.44
CA ASP A 152 11.95 -0.04 -3.26
C ASP A 152 13.06 -0.98 -3.70
N THR A 153 13.33 -2.03 -2.92
CA THR A 153 14.32 -3.05 -3.22
C THR A 153 13.70 -4.30 -3.85
N VAL A 154 12.41 -4.52 -3.64
CA VAL A 154 11.65 -5.62 -4.21
C VAL A 154 10.36 -5.14 -4.87
N MET A 155 9.98 -5.81 -5.96
CA MET A 155 8.67 -5.60 -6.58
C MET A 155 7.57 -6.12 -5.67
N LYS A 156 6.47 -5.38 -5.61
CA LYS A 156 5.31 -5.72 -4.78
C LYS A 156 4.12 -5.97 -5.71
N GLU A 157 3.82 -7.23 -5.92
CA GLU A 157 2.63 -7.68 -6.67
C GLU A 157 1.94 -8.81 -5.90
N VAL A 158 0.63 -8.87 -6.01
CA VAL A 158 -0.25 -9.92 -5.44
C VAL A 158 -1.42 -10.11 -6.38
N ALA A 159 -1.99 -11.31 -6.40
CA ALA A 159 -3.28 -11.55 -7.02
C ALA A 159 -4.02 -12.71 -6.33
N VAL A 160 -5.35 -12.63 -6.34
CA VAL A 160 -6.24 -13.58 -5.68
C VAL A 160 -7.37 -13.96 -6.63
N GLU A 161 -7.68 -15.26 -6.70
CA GLU A 161 -8.87 -15.79 -7.37
C GLU A 161 -9.94 -16.11 -6.32
N PHE A 162 -11.18 -15.69 -6.57
CA PHE A 162 -12.34 -15.86 -5.69
C PHE A 162 -13.60 -16.11 -6.50
N THR A 163 -14.75 -16.26 -5.86
CA THR A 163 -16.02 -16.55 -6.55
C THR A 163 -17.09 -15.57 -6.12
N VAL A 164 -17.83 -15.02 -7.08
CA VAL A 164 -19.00 -14.16 -6.89
C VAL A 164 -20.14 -14.70 -7.74
N GLY A 165 -21.30 -14.94 -7.15
CA GLY A 165 -22.46 -15.47 -7.90
C GLY A 165 -22.17 -16.76 -8.68
N GLY A 166 -21.27 -17.62 -8.17
CA GLY A 166 -20.82 -18.84 -8.85
C GLY A 166 -19.81 -18.62 -9.99
N LYS A 167 -19.41 -17.37 -10.29
CA LYS A 167 -18.41 -17.04 -11.31
C LYS A 167 -17.03 -16.88 -10.71
N PRO A 168 -15.96 -17.43 -11.31
CA PRO A 168 -14.60 -17.16 -10.91
C PRO A 168 -14.23 -15.72 -11.26
N CYS A 169 -13.81 -14.95 -10.27
CA CYS A 169 -13.33 -13.58 -10.39
C CYS A 169 -11.88 -13.51 -9.91
N ARG A 170 -11.14 -12.51 -10.37
CA ARG A 170 -9.77 -12.25 -9.95
C ARG A 170 -9.62 -10.79 -9.54
N ILE A 171 -8.82 -10.57 -8.52
CA ILE A 171 -8.31 -9.26 -8.14
C ILE A 171 -6.81 -9.37 -8.03
N GLY A 172 -6.10 -8.35 -8.46
CA GLY A 172 -4.66 -8.29 -8.28
C GLY A 172 -4.16 -6.86 -8.27
N GLY A 173 -2.99 -6.66 -7.69
CA GLY A 173 -2.42 -5.35 -7.48
C GLY A 173 -0.91 -5.31 -7.64
N ILE A 174 -0.42 -4.11 -7.90
CA ILE A 174 0.98 -3.70 -7.74
C ILE A 174 1.05 -2.53 -6.79
N ALA A 175 2.14 -2.47 -6.02
CA ALA A 175 2.38 -1.39 -5.08
C ALA A 175 3.83 -0.93 -5.11
N LYS A 176 4.04 0.35 -4.77
CA LYS A 176 5.35 0.91 -4.43
C LYS A 176 5.26 1.60 -3.09
N GLY A 177 6.35 1.55 -2.36
CA GLY A 177 6.52 2.22 -1.07
C GLY A 177 7.63 1.56 -0.27
N SER A 178 8.55 2.38 0.23
CA SER A 178 9.71 1.98 1.03
C SER A 178 10.07 3.07 2.05
N GLY A 179 10.07 4.35 1.68
CA GLY A 179 10.20 5.51 2.56
C GLY A 179 9.03 6.48 2.44
N MET A 180 8.92 7.41 3.41
CA MET A 180 7.79 8.32 3.58
C MET A 180 6.47 7.55 3.71
N ILE A 181 6.46 6.54 4.62
CA ILE A 181 5.33 5.62 4.82
C ILE A 181 4.74 5.77 6.21
N HIS A 182 3.69 6.58 6.33
CA HIS A 182 2.79 6.67 7.49
C HIS A 182 1.40 7.12 7.04
N PRO A 183 0.58 6.22 6.51
CA PRO A 183 -0.72 6.58 5.96
C PRO A 183 -1.68 7.17 7.01
N ASN A 184 -2.27 8.29 6.61
CA ASN A 184 -3.53 8.76 7.16
C ASN A 184 -4.43 9.02 5.94
N MET A 185 -5.02 7.94 5.38
CA MET A 185 -5.72 7.82 4.10
C MET A 185 -4.78 7.67 2.87
N ALA A 186 -3.77 6.85 2.96
CA ALA A 186 -2.80 6.32 1.98
C ALA A 186 -1.39 6.98 2.02
N THR A 187 -0.30 6.14 1.98
CA THR A 187 1.10 6.61 1.89
C THR A 187 1.93 5.76 0.93
N MET A 188 1.39 5.49 -0.27
CA MET A 188 2.04 4.72 -1.33
C MET A 188 1.27 4.91 -2.63
N LEU A 189 1.78 4.38 -3.70
CA LEU A 189 0.98 4.15 -4.89
C LEU A 189 0.61 2.67 -4.97
N VAL A 190 -0.69 2.40 -5.03
CA VAL A 190 -1.25 1.07 -5.20
C VAL A 190 -2.26 1.11 -6.34
N PHE A 191 -2.10 0.23 -7.30
CA PHE A 191 -3.02 0.05 -8.40
C PHE A 191 -3.57 -1.37 -8.35
N LEU A 192 -4.89 -1.47 -8.17
CA LEU A 192 -5.64 -2.72 -8.12
C LEU A 192 -6.51 -2.87 -9.37
N THR A 193 -6.63 -4.08 -9.86
CA THR A 193 -7.49 -4.42 -11.00
C THR A 193 -8.32 -5.65 -10.66
N THR A 194 -9.57 -5.68 -11.10
CA THR A 194 -10.44 -6.86 -10.97
C THR A 194 -11.34 -7.01 -12.18
N ASP A 195 -11.62 -8.24 -12.55
CA ASP A 195 -12.61 -8.58 -13.58
C ASP A 195 -14.03 -8.76 -13.02
N CYS A 196 -14.22 -8.61 -11.71
CA CYS A 196 -15.52 -8.64 -11.05
C CYS A 196 -16.38 -7.43 -11.49
N ALA A 197 -17.65 -7.68 -11.80
CA ALA A 197 -18.63 -6.63 -12.07
C ALA A 197 -19.16 -6.05 -10.75
N ILE A 198 -18.88 -4.77 -10.50
CA ILE A 198 -19.31 -4.05 -9.30
C ILE A 198 -19.59 -2.58 -9.64
N ALA A 199 -20.67 -2.02 -9.10
CA ALA A 199 -21.05 -0.63 -9.32
C ALA A 199 -20.04 0.33 -8.66
N PRO A 200 -19.80 1.52 -9.25
CA PRO A 200 -18.78 2.47 -8.76
C PRO A 200 -18.94 2.86 -7.28
N ASP A 201 -20.15 3.10 -6.82
CA ASP A 201 -20.46 3.47 -5.44
C ASP A 201 -20.14 2.32 -4.45
N MET A 202 -20.48 1.08 -4.82
CA MET A 202 -20.15 -0.09 -4.02
C MET A 202 -18.64 -0.36 -4.02
N LEU A 203 -17.96 -0.15 -5.16
CA LEU A 203 -16.52 -0.28 -5.26
C LEU A 203 -15.80 0.75 -4.38
N GLN A 204 -16.25 2.02 -4.41
CA GLN A 204 -15.70 3.08 -3.55
C GLN A 204 -15.93 2.77 -2.06
N LYS A 205 -17.11 2.27 -1.70
CA LYS A 205 -17.43 1.88 -0.33
C LYS A 205 -16.54 0.74 0.15
N ALA A 206 -16.38 -0.30 -0.66
CA ALA A 206 -15.52 -1.45 -0.36
C ALA A 206 -14.05 -1.01 -0.18
N LEU A 207 -13.51 -0.22 -1.11
CA LEU A 207 -12.15 0.30 -1.04
C LEU A 207 -11.92 1.13 0.20
N SER A 208 -12.80 2.11 0.48
CA SER A 208 -12.66 3.02 1.64
C SER A 208 -12.72 2.27 2.97
N GLY A 209 -13.58 1.27 3.07
CA GLY A 209 -13.71 0.41 4.26
C GLY A 209 -12.49 -0.46 4.50
N ASP A 210 -11.91 -1.02 3.43
CA ASP A 210 -10.72 -1.88 3.50
C ASP A 210 -9.47 -1.07 3.89
N ILE A 211 -9.23 0.06 3.23
CA ILE A 211 -8.05 0.91 3.47
C ILE A 211 -7.91 1.35 4.91
N ALA A 212 -9.04 1.57 5.60
CA ALA A 212 -9.04 1.94 7.02
C ALA A 212 -8.45 0.86 7.95
N ASN A 213 -8.42 -0.40 7.51
CA ASN A 213 -7.94 -1.55 8.27
C ASN A 213 -6.65 -2.15 7.71
N THR A 214 -6.19 -1.67 6.56
CA THR A 214 -5.03 -2.19 5.83
C THR A 214 -3.96 -1.11 5.66
N PHE A 215 -3.94 -0.38 4.57
CA PHE A 215 -2.88 0.59 4.30
C PHE A 215 -2.77 1.69 5.37
N ASN A 216 -3.87 2.14 6.00
CA ASN A 216 -3.78 3.09 7.11
C ASN A 216 -3.14 2.52 8.38
N MET A 217 -2.90 1.22 8.41
CA MET A 217 -2.28 0.53 9.54
C MET A 217 -0.80 0.21 9.32
N ILE A 218 -0.16 0.72 8.25
CA ILE A 218 1.29 0.56 8.05
C ILE A 218 2.07 1.80 8.50
N SER A 219 3.35 1.64 8.86
CA SER A 219 4.28 2.74 9.05
C SER A 219 5.73 2.29 8.89
N VAL A 220 6.52 3.03 8.12
CA VAL A 220 7.98 2.87 8.04
C VAL A 220 8.69 3.93 8.88
N ASP A 221 8.39 5.20 8.68
CA ASP A 221 9.15 6.35 9.24
C ASP A 221 8.29 7.42 9.90
N GLY A 222 6.98 7.29 9.88
CA GLY A 222 6.07 8.26 10.50
C GLY A 222 5.71 9.45 9.61
N ASP A 223 6.24 9.54 8.39
CA ASP A 223 6.00 10.64 7.47
C ASP A 223 4.91 10.33 6.44
N THR A 224 3.90 11.21 6.33
CA THR A 224 2.81 11.08 5.36
C THR A 224 3.17 11.74 4.03
N SER A 225 3.16 10.97 2.94
CA SER A 225 3.52 11.44 1.61
C SER A 225 2.51 12.42 1.01
N THR A 226 2.95 13.14 0.00
CA THR A 226 2.17 14.12 -0.77
C THR A 226 1.38 13.51 -1.93
N ASN A 227 1.71 12.28 -2.34
CA ASN A 227 1.27 11.70 -3.62
C ASN A 227 0.48 10.40 -3.49
N ASP A 228 0.15 10.00 -2.27
CA ASP A 228 -0.42 8.69 -2.02
C ASP A 228 -1.79 8.51 -2.64
N MET A 229 -1.94 7.37 -3.29
CA MET A 229 -3.18 6.95 -3.90
C MET A 229 -3.29 5.42 -3.90
N VAL A 230 -4.46 4.92 -3.53
CA VAL A 230 -4.89 3.56 -3.87
C VAL A 230 -6.03 3.68 -4.83
N SER A 231 -5.91 3.10 -6.01
CA SER A 231 -6.99 3.03 -7.00
C SER A 231 -7.31 1.59 -7.37
N VAL A 232 -8.57 1.35 -7.74
CA VAL A 232 -9.06 0.07 -8.22
C VAL A 232 -9.90 0.27 -9.47
N LEU A 233 -9.66 -0.58 -10.48
CA LEU A 233 -10.43 -0.68 -11.71
C LEU A 233 -11.14 -2.04 -11.75
N ALA A 234 -12.46 -2.04 -11.98
CA ALA A 234 -13.31 -3.23 -12.05
C ALA A 234 -14.05 -3.27 -13.41
N ASN A 235 -13.61 -4.14 -14.33
CA ASN A 235 -14.09 -4.13 -15.71
C ASN A 235 -15.24 -5.10 -16.00
N GLY A 236 -15.62 -5.96 -15.07
CA GLY A 236 -16.80 -6.83 -15.19
C GLY A 236 -16.64 -8.04 -16.13
N LEU A 237 -15.45 -8.30 -16.65
CA LEU A 237 -15.24 -9.37 -17.66
C LEU A 237 -15.34 -10.79 -17.06
N ALA A 238 -15.40 -10.96 -15.73
CA ALA A 238 -15.69 -12.24 -15.10
C ALA A 238 -17.13 -12.74 -15.40
N GLY A 239 -18.04 -11.82 -15.75
CA GLY A 239 -19.42 -12.14 -16.13
C GLY A 239 -20.31 -12.55 -14.95
N ASN A 240 -19.99 -12.13 -13.75
CA ASN A 240 -20.91 -12.16 -12.62
C ASN A 240 -21.99 -11.07 -12.78
N GLU A 241 -23.12 -11.21 -12.08
CA GLU A 241 -24.08 -10.11 -11.96
C GLU A 241 -23.42 -8.92 -11.27
N ILE A 242 -23.75 -7.70 -11.72
CA ILE A 242 -23.16 -6.49 -11.15
C ILE A 242 -23.55 -6.35 -9.68
N ILE A 243 -22.56 -6.22 -8.81
CA ILE A 243 -22.77 -5.98 -7.38
C ILE A 243 -23.21 -4.52 -7.18
N THR A 244 -24.47 -4.33 -6.77
CA THR A 244 -25.08 -3.01 -6.55
C THR A 244 -25.55 -2.80 -5.10
N THR A 245 -25.53 -3.85 -4.29
CA THR A 245 -26.06 -3.84 -2.91
C THR A 245 -25.21 -4.67 -1.97
N GLU A 246 -25.43 -4.48 -0.68
CA GLU A 246 -24.86 -5.36 0.36
C GLU A 246 -25.40 -6.79 0.23
N GLY A 247 -24.59 -7.78 0.61
CA GLY A 247 -24.96 -9.20 0.58
C GLY A 247 -23.75 -10.11 0.52
N GLU A 248 -23.95 -11.34 0.09
CA GLU A 248 -22.89 -12.36 0.03
C GLU A 248 -21.83 -12.03 -1.02
N ASP A 249 -22.22 -11.47 -2.16
CA ASP A 249 -21.32 -11.16 -3.28
C ASP A 249 -20.34 -10.04 -2.92
N ILE A 250 -20.82 -8.92 -2.33
CA ILE A 250 -19.92 -7.87 -1.86
C ILE A 250 -19.03 -8.37 -0.71
N THR A 251 -19.53 -9.25 0.16
CA THR A 251 -18.75 -9.85 1.24
C THR A 251 -17.62 -10.71 0.68
N ALA A 252 -17.88 -11.50 -0.37
CA ALA A 252 -16.87 -12.30 -1.06
C ALA A 252 -15.81 -11.41 -1.73
N PHE A 253 -16.24 -10.33 -2.40
CA PHE A 253 -15.35 -9.34 -3.00
C PHE A 253 -14.46 -8.65 -1.94
N MET A 254 -15.05 -8.15 -0.86
CA MET A 254 -14.31 -7.48 0.23
C MET A 254 -13.28 -8.40 0.89
N LYS A 255 -13.60 -9.69 1.04
CA LYS A 255 -12.64 -10.67 1.56
C LYS A 255 -11.45 -10.88 0.61
N ALA A 256 -11.69 -10.89 -0.70
CA ALA A 256 -10.62 -11.00 -1.69
C ALA A 256 -9.77 -9.72 -1.74
N LEU A 257 -10.41 -8.55 -1.75
CA LEU A 257 -9.74 -7.25 -1.67
C LEU A 257 -8.84 -7.18 -0.43
N ASN A 258 -9.38 -7.52 0.75
CA ASN A 258 -8.64 -7.48 2.02
C ASN A 258 -7.44 -8.45 2.03
N THR A 259 -7.59 -9.63 1.42
CA THR A 259 -6.47 -10.58 1.28
C THR A 259 -5.35 -10.01 0.43
N ASP A 260 -5.68 -9.37 -0.70
CA ASP A 260 -4.72 -8.73 -1.61
C ASP A 260 -4.03 -7.54 -0.93
N THR A 261 -4.80 -6.65 -0.31
CA THR A 261 -4.30 -5.43 0.34
C THR A 261 -3.44 -5.72 1.57
N ILE A 262 -3.80 -6.70 2.42
CA ILE A 262 -2.94 -7.14 3.56
C ILE A 262 -1.59 -7.66 3.04
N ALA A 263 -1.61 -8.47 1.98
CA ALA A 263 -0.36 -8.99 1.42
C ALA A 263 0.54 -7.88 0.86
N LEU A 264 -0.05 -6.84 0.22
CA LEU A 264 0.68 -5.65 -0.22
C LEU A 264 1.18 -4.82 0.97
N CYS A 265 0.38 -4.65 2.04
CA CYS A 265 0.80 -3.96 3.27
C CYS A 265 2.05 -4.59 3.88
N ARG A 266 2.07 -5.92 4.01
CA ARG A 266 3.23 -6.67 4.53
C ARG A 266 4.47 -6.48 3.66
N LYS A 267 4.30 -6.51 2.32
CA LYS A 267 5.40 -6.29 1.37
C LYS A 267 5.94 -4.84 1.44
N ILE A 268 5.08 -3.84 1.61
CA ILE A 268 5.49 -2.44 1.77
C ILE A 268 6.24 -2.25 3.09
N ALA A 269 5.66 -2.70 4.20
CA ALA A 269 6.26 -2.56 5.52
C ALA A 269 7.60 -3.31 5.63
N GLY A 270 7.68 -4.54 5.08
CA GLY A 270 8.89 -5.36 5.12
C GLY A 270 10.02 -4.88 4.21
N ASP A 271 9.73 -4.03 3.22
CA ASP A 271 10.70 -3.39 2.32
C ASP A 271 10.94 -1.92 2.68
N GLY A 272 10.76 -1.54 3.95
CA GLY A 272 11.10 -0.20 4.42
C GLY A 272 12.57 0.13 4.16
N GLU A 273 12.88 1.41 3.88
CA GLU A 273 14.26 1.84 3.57
C GLU A 273 15.25 1.39 4.64
N GLY A 274 16.19 0.51 4.23
CA GLY A 274 17.19 -0.08 5.12
C GLY A 274 16.66 -1.09 6.14
N ALA A 275 15.38 -1.48 6.08
CA ALA A 275 14.79 -2.44 7.00
C ALA A 275 15.38 -3.84 6.85
N THR A 276 15.46 -4.56 7.97
CA THR A 276 15.90 -5.95 8.02
C THR A 276 14.80 -6.91 8.50
N LYS A 277 13.72 -6.36 9.08
CA LYS A 277 12.63 -7.13 9.68
C LYS A 277 11.27 -6.51 9.42
N LEU A 278 10.29 -7.35 9.09
CA LEU A 278 8.87 -7.01 9.14
C LEU A 278 8.37 -7.13 10.58
N LEU A 279 7.68 -6.12 11.06
CA LEU A 279 7.03 -6.11 12.37
C LEU A 279 5.51 -6.08 12.19
N GLU A 280 4.80 -6.98 12.87
CA GLU A 280 3.34 -6.98 12.98
C GLU A 280 2.93 -6.78 14.43
N CYS A 281 2.27 -5.66 14.76
CA CYS A 281 1.66 -5.48 16.06
C CYS A 281 0.19 -5.93 16.00
N LYS A 282 -0.13 -7.00 16.72
CA LYS A 282 -1.48 -7.56 16.84
C LYS A 282 -2.02 -7.22 18.22
N VAL A 283 -2.99 -6.32 18.25
CA VAL A 283 -3.72 -5.93 19.46
C VAL A 283 -5.01 -6.71 19.53
N SER A 284 -5.29 -7.31 20.68
CA SER A 284 -6.54 -8.03 20.98
C SER A 284 -7.12 -7.60 22.32
N GLY A 285 -8.40 -7.88 22.55
CA GLY A 285 -9.05 -7.59 23.81
C GLY A 285 -9.23 -6.10 24.11
N ALA A 286 -9.30 -5.23 23.08
CA ALA A 286 -9.56 -3.80 23.24
C ALA A 286 -11.05 -3.53 23.48
N ALA A 287 -11.38 -2.46 24.18
CA ALA A 287 -12.75 -2.04 24.44
C ALA A 287 -13.53 -1.72 23.14
N ASP A 288 -12.84 -1.18 22.13
CA ASP A 288 -13.39 -0.87 20.82
C ASP A 288 -12.29 -0.89 19.75
N LEU A 289 -12.72 -0.88 18.47
CA LEU A 289 -11.82 -0.95 17.31
C LEU A 289 -10.88 0.28 17.21
N SER A 290 -11.34 1.46 17.60
CA SER A 290 -10.54 2.69 17.58
C SER A 290 -9.37 2.57 18.55
N THR A 291 -9.62 2.09 19.76
CA THR A 291 -8.60 1.81 20.79
C THR A 291 -7.58 0.78 20.28
N ALA A 292 -8.05 -0.34 19.71
CA ALA A 292 -7.16 -1.36 19.14
C ALA A 292 -6.23 -0.80 18.07
N LYS A 293 -6.78 -0.04 17.11
CA LYS A 293 -6.01 0.62 16.03
C LYS A 293 -5.00 1.63 16.56
N THR A 294 -5.41 2.48 17.48
CA THR A 294 -4.56 3.53 18.06
C THR A 294 -3.37 2.91 18.77
N VAL A 295 -3.59 1.86 19.56
CA VAL A 295 -2.53 1.14 20.26
C VAL A 295 -1.59 0.44 19.26
N ALA A 296 -2.13 -0.34 18.32
CA ALA A 296 -1.30 -1.06 17.34
C ALA A 296 -0.42 -0.10 16.52
N LYS A 297 -1.00 1.02 16.08
CA LYS A 297 -0.30 2.05 15.32
C LYS A 297 0.79 2.74 16.17
N SER A 298 0.50 3.08 17.43
CA SER A 298 1.46 3.70 18.34
C SER A 298 2.67 2.80 18.58
N VAL A 299 2.45 1.51 18.78
CA VAL A 299 3.54 0.52 18.98
C VAL A 299 4.44 0.44 17.75
N ILE A 300 3.85 0.27 16.56
CA ILE A 300 4.62 0.16 15.29
C ILE A 300 5.38 1.46 14.96
N CYS A 301 4.89 2.62 15.38
CA CYS A 301 5.52 3.92 15.12
C CYS A 301 6.63 4.27 16.10
N SER A 302 6.80 3.52 17.20
CA SER A 302 7.81 3.82 18.22
C SER A 302 9.23 3.63 17.71
N SER A 303 9.98 4.71 17.47
CA SER A 303 11.37 4.65 17.03
C SER A 303 12.26 3.86 18.00
N LEU A 304 12.00 3.99 19.32
CA LEU A 304 12.74 3.24 20.33
C LEU A 304 12.47 1.74 20.25
N LEU A 305 11.21 1.33 20.00
CA LEU A 305 10.88 -0.08 19.82
C LEU A 305 11.47 -0.62 18.52
N LYS A 306 11.35 0.12 17.42
CA LYS A 306 11.93 -0.26 16.13
C LYS A 306 13.45 -0.47 16.20
N ALA A 307 14.16 0.38 16.97
CA ALA A 307 15.58 0.22 17.23
C ALA A 307 15.89 -1.02 18.11
N ALA A 308 15.04 -1.33 19.10
CA ALA A 308 15.16 -2.54 19.90
C ALA A 308 14.99 -3.80 19.03
N MET A 309 14.01 -3.81 18.14
CA MET A 309 13.78 -4.92 17.20
C MET A 309 14.97 -5.13 16.25
N PHE A 310 15.61 -4.05 15.78
CA PHE A 310 16.86 -4.15 15.02
C PHE A 310 17.95 -4.85 15.83
N GLY A 311 18.10 -4.47 17.10
CA GLY A 311 19.07 -5.07 18.03
C GLY A 311 18.70 -6.45 18.57
N ALA A 312 17.54 -7.01 18.18
CA ALA A 312 16.96 -8.23 18.75
C ALA A 312 16.86 -8.17 20.30
N ASP A 313 16.47 -6.99 20.83
CA ASP A 313 16.24 -6.71 22.25
C ASP A 313 14.73 -6.86 22.56
N ALA A 314 14.37 -7.77 23.46
CA ALA A 314 13.00 -8.04 23.88
C ALA A 314 12.44 -6.95 24.81
N ASN A 315 12.57 -5.70 24.40
CA ASN A 315 12.27 -4.52 25.20
C ASN A 315 10.77 -4.25 25.33
N TRP A 316 10.09 -5.06 26.11
CA TRP A 316 8.67 -4.92 26.40
C TRP A 316 8.32 -3.59 27.07
N GLY A 317 9.25 -2.99 27.81
CA GLY A 317 9.07 -1.66 28.42
C GLY A 317 8.83 -0.58 27.36
N ARG A 318 9.46 -0.68 26.18
CA ARG A 318 9.22 0.24 25.05
C ARG A 318 7.85 0.01 24.42
N VAL A 319 7.34 -1.23 24.44
CA VAL A 319 5.95 -1.53 24.00
C VAL A 319 4.96 -0.86 24.94
N LEU A 320 5.10 -1.05 26.28
CA LEU A 320 4.22 -0.40 27.27
C LEU A 320 4.31 1.12 27.21
N CYS A 321 5.52 1.67 27.03
CA CYS A 321 5.71 3.10 26.85
C CYS A 321 4.91 3.62 25.63
N ALA A 322 4.97 2.92 24.49
CA ALA A 322 4.23 3.28 23.29
C ALA A 322 2.71 3.19 23.48
N ILE A 323 2.23 2.20 24.22
CA ILE A 323 0.83 2.10 24.62
C ILE A 323 0.44 3.28 25.53
N GLY A 324 1.26 3.61 26.52
CA GLY A 324 0.99 4.65 27.51
C GLY A 324 0.84 6.05 26.91
N TYR A 325 1.61 6.40 25.90
CA TYR A 325 1.49 7.70 25.21
C TYR A 325 0.60 7.69 23.96
N SER A 326 -0.03 6.57 23.63
CA SER A 326 -0.87 6.41 22.41
C SER A 326 -2.07 7.37 22.36
N GLY A 327 -2.51 7.89 23.50
CA GLY A 327 -3.75 8.66 23.65
C GLY A 327 -5.00 7.78 23.74
N ALA A 328 -4.88 6.46 23.64
CA ALA A 328 -5.98 5.52 23.83
C ALA A 328 -6.29 5.35 25.34
N ASN A 329 -7.56 5.11 25.65
CA ASN A 329 -7.98 4.82 27.02
C ASN A 329 -7.72 3.33 27.34
N VAL A 330 -6.54 3.05 27.93
CA VAL A 330 -6.09 1.69 28.24
C VAL A 330 -5.77 1.56 29.72
N ASP A 331 -6.24 0.49 30.35
CA ASP A 331 -5.78 0.09 31.69
C ASP A 331 -4.45 -0.68 31.56
N VAL A 332 -3.35 0.04 31.79
CA VAL A 332 -1.99 -0.51 31.63
C VAL A 332 -1.69 -1.70 32.56
N ASN A 333 -2.45 -1.84 33.68
CA ASN A 333 -2.29 -2.95 34.63
C ASN A 333 -2.91 -4.26 34.12
N LYS A 334 -3.58 -4.24 32.97
CA LYS A 334 -4.13 -5.42 32.33
C LYS A 334 -3.39 -5.82 31.05
N VAL A 335 -2.36 -5.09 30.66
CA VAL A 335 -1.67 -5.31 29.39
C VAL A 335 -0.75 -6.52 29.47
N ASP A 336 -0.91 -7.43 28.52
CA ASP A 336 0.00 -8.54 28.27
C ASP A 336 0.80 -8.28 26.99
N VAL A 337 2.09 -8.66 26.98
CA VAL A 337 2.95 -8.56 25.79
C VAL A 337 3.73 -9.84 25.58
N SER A 338 3.71 -10.32 24.33
CA SER A 338 4.54 -11.43 23.86
C SER A 338 5.16 -11.11 22.52
N PHE A 339 6.32 -11.67 22.22
CA PHE A 339 6.93 -11.68 20.91
C PHE A 339 6.85 -13.07 20.30
N ARG A 340 6.53 -13.15 19.00
CA ARG A 340 6.42 -14.41 18.25
C ARG A 340 7.11 -14.29 16.89
N SER A 341 7.72 -15.38 16.46
CA SER A 341 8.27 -15.56 15.13
C SER A 341 8.21 -17.03 14.70
N ALA A 342 8.79 -17.38 13.56
CA ALA A 342 8.93 -18.78 13.16
C ALA A 342 9.77 -19.61 14.16
N ALA A 343 10.66 -18.98 14.92
CA ALA A 343 11.50 -19.63 15.93
C ALA A 343 10.78 -19.92 17.26
N GLY A 344 9.57 -19.38 17.48
CA GLY A 344 8.79 -19.61 18.68
C GLY A 344 8.09 -18.36 19.22
N MET A 345 7.65 -18.43 20.48
CA MET A 345 6.98 -17.34 21.17
C MET A 345 7.56 -17.18 22.58
N ILE A 346 7.65 -15.95 23.06
CA ILE A 346 8.08 -15.62 24.43
C ILE A 346 7.15 -14.57 25.04
N GLU A 347 6.61 -14.87 26.22
CA GLU A 347 5.86 -13.90 27.03
C GLU A 347 6.86 -13.06 27.83
N VAL A 348 6.71 -11.74 27.79
CA VAL A 348 7.66 -10.79 28.39
C VAL A 348 6.99 -9.84 29.38
N CYS A 349 5.67 -9.71 29.31
CA CYS A 349 4.87 -8.88 30.21
C CYS A 349 3.50 -9.51 30.46
N LYS A 350 3.05 -9.49 31.71
CA LYS A 350 1.74 -9.96 32.15
C LYS A 350 1.14 -8.96 33.12
N ASN A 351 -0.13 -8.59 32.89
CA ASN A 351 -0.85 -7.62 33.74
C ASN A 351 -0.01 -6.33 33.99
N GLY A 352 0.61 -5.80 32.93
CA GLY A 352 1.42 -4.57 33.00
C GLY A 352 2.77 -4.71 33.70
N ALA A 353 3.17 -5.90 34.14
CA ALA A 353 4.43 -6.16 34.81
C ALA A 353 5.29 -7.16 34.03
N GLY A 354 6.62 -6.98 34.08
CA GLY A 354 7.55 -7.92 33.47
C GLY A 354 7.45 -9.31 34.10
N VAL A 355 7.56 -10.35 33.26
CA VAL A 355 7.69 -11.73 33.70
C VAL A 355 9.10 -12.21 33.46
N GLU A 356 9.52 -13.25 34.21
CA GLU A 356 10.82 -13.86 34.00
C GLU A 356 10.84 -14.64 32.67
N PHE A 357 11.84 -14.42 31.84
CA PHE A 357 12.02 -15.10 30.55
C PHE A 357 13.49 -15.32 30.24
N SER A 358 13.78 -16.23 29.30
CA SER A 358 15.13 -16.49 28.81
C SER A 358 15.53 -15.47 27.74
N GLU A 359 16.54 -14.67 28.02
CA GLU A 359 17.13 -13.72 27.06
C GLU A 359 17.68 -14.43 25.80
N GLU A 360 18.23 -15.64 25.94
CA GLU A 360 18.72 -16.43 24.81
C GLU A 360 17.57 -16.85 23.89
N THR A 361 16.46 -17.31 24.48
CA THR A 361 15.25 -17.67 23.73
C THR A 361 14.64 -16.42 23.09
N ALA A 362 14.57 -15.31 23.82
CA ALA A 362 14.06 -14.05 23.30
C ALA A 362 14.87 -13.57 22.09
N LYS A 363 16.19 -13.60 22.19
CA LYS A 363 17.09 -13.26 21.08
C LYS A 363 16.89 -14.17 19.87
N THR A 364 16.71 -15.46 20.07
CA THR A 364 16.44 -16.42 18.98
C THR A 364 15.15 -16.07 18.26
N VAL A 365 14.07 -15.79 18.98
CA VAL A 365 12.78 -15.35 18.41
C VAL A 365 12.94 -14.04 17.64
N LEU A 366 13.67 -13.08 18.18
CA LEU A 366 13.79 -11.73 17.60
C LEU A 366 14.86 -11.62 16.49
N LEU A 367 15.67 -12.63 16.23
CA LEU A 367 16.58 -12.66 15.09
C LEU A 367 15.89 -13.02 13.78
N GLU A 368 14.65 -13.53 13.83
CA GLU A 368 13.87 -13.84 12.62
C GLU A 368 13.50 -12.56 11.84
N LYS A 369 13.20 -12.75 10.55
CA LYS A 369 12.86 -11.64 9.63
C LYS A 369 11.42 -11.12 9.81
N GLU A 370 10.54 -11.94 10.34
CA GLU A 370 9.14 -11.57 10.61
C GLU A 370 8.85 -11.76 12.10
N ILE A 371 8.47 -10.68 12.75
CA ILE A 371 8.22 -10.64 14.19
C ILE A 371 6.82 -10.13 14.44
N GLU A 372 6.05 -10.89 15.19
CA GLU A 372 4.75 -10.47 15.72
C GLU A 372 4.93 -9.94 17.15
N ILE A 373 4.40 -8.76 17.39
CA ILE A 373 4.28 -8.12 18.71
C ILE A 373 2.82 -8.32 19.13
N LEU A 374 2.58 -9.25 20.04
CA LEU A 374 1.25 -9.60 20.52
C LEU A 374 0.94 -8.77 21.76
N VAL A 375 -0.12 -7.97 21.70
CA VAL A 375 -0.58 -7.11 22.78
C VAL A 375 -2.02 -7.49 23.17
N GLY A 376 -2.19 -8.00 24.38
CA GLY A 376 -3.51 -8.25 24.98
C GLY A 376 -3.89 -7.07 25.88
N LEU A 377 -5.02 -6.41 25.62
CA LEU A 377 -5.52 -5.30 26.45
C LEU A 377 -6.49 -5.76 27.52
N ASN A 378 -7.04 -6.95 27.41
CA ASN A 378 -7.94 -7.60 28.40
C ASN A 378 -9.09 -6.69 28.88
N SER A 379 -9.67 -5.89 27.97
CA SER A 379 -10.71 -4.88 28.29
C SER A 379 -11.93 -4.96 27.37
N GLY A 380 -11.98 -5.92 26.43
CA GLY A 380 -13.06 -6.12 25.48
C GLY A 380 -12.72 -7.22 24.48
N GLU A 381 -13.29 -7.14 23.26
CA GLU A 381 -13.12 -8.16 22.21
C GLU A 381 -12.58 -7.59 20.89
N ALA A 382 -12.40 -6.27 20.80
CA ALA A 382 -11.95 -5.66 19.56
C ALA A 382 -10.47 -5.95 19.28
N GLU A 383 -10.16 -6.08 17.99
CA GLU A 383 -8.83 -6.43 17.49
C GLU A 383 -8.39 -5.49 16.37
N ALA A 384 -7.08 -5.29 16.25
CA ALA A 384 -6.48 -4.61 15.11
C ALA A 384 -5.03 -5.07 14.91
N THR A 385 -4.57 -4.99 13.66
CA THR A 385 -3.18 -5.26 13.30
C THR A 385 -2.57 -4.03 12.63
N ALA A 386 -1.33 -3.73 12.97
CA ALA A 386 -0.51 -2.72 12.29
C ALA A 386 0.82 -3.35 11.83
N TRP A 387 1.33 -2.87 10.69
CA TRP A 387 2.56 -3.37 10.08
C TRP A 387 3.61 -2.28 10.02
N GLY A 388 4.85 -2.65 10.25
CA GLY A 388 6.01 -1.76 10.18
C GLY A 388 7.29 -2.54 9.98
N CYS A 389 8.42 -1.88 10.21
CA CYS A 389 9.74 -2.48 10.13
C CYS A 389 10.60 -2.02 11.30
N ASP A 390 11.75 -2.65 11.48
CA ASP A 390 12.80 -2.17 12.37
C ASP A 390 13.41 -0.84 11.89
N LEU A 391 14.20 -0.18 12.73
CA LEU A 391 14.92 1.05 12.41
C LEU A 391 16.42 0.78 12.48
N THR A 392 17.07 0.91 11.33
CA THR A 392 18.48 0.56 11.14
C THR A 392 19.36 1.78 10.87
N TYR A 393 20.67 1.60 10.89
CA TYR A 393 21.63 2.64 10.46
C TYR A 393 21.48 2.99 8.97
N ASP A 394 21.07 2.01 8.15
CA ASP A 394 20.92 2.23 6.71
C ASP A 394 19.75 3.17 6.37
N TYR A 395 18.70 3.24 7.22
CA TYR A 395 17.65 4.25 7.05
C TYR A 395 18.23 5.67 7.04
N VAL A 396 19.08 5.99 8.01
CA VAL A 396 19.72 7.32 8.11
C VAL A 396 20.66 7.55 6.92
N LYS A 397 21.42 6.52 6.52
CA LYS A 397 22.35 6.60 5.39
C LYS A 397 21.63 6.85 4.07
N ILE A 398 20.51 6.17 3.82
CA ILE A 398 19.70 6.33 2.60
C ILE A 398 19.09 7.73 2.56
N ASN A 399 18.53 8.21 3.67
CA ASN A 399 17.80 9.47 3.71
C ASN A 399 18.68 10.71 3.93
N GLY A 400 19.91 10.53 4.39
CA GLY A 400 20.87 11.62 4.58
C GLY A 400 21.36 12.26 3.28
N ASP A 401 21.26 11.57 2.13
CA ASP A 401 21.68 12.05 0.80
C ASP A 401 20.65 11.68 -0.29
N TYR A 402 19.37 11.82 0.01
CA TYR A 402 18.29 11.55 -0.95
C TYR A 402 18.15 12.70 -1.97
N ARG A 403 18.89 12.62 -3.07
CA ARG A 403 18.84 13.54 -4.22
C ARG A 403 18.86 12.78 -5.56
N THR A 404 18.04 11.80 -5.68
CA THR A 404 17.98 10.99 -6.92
C THR A 404 17.22 11.67 -8.03
#